data_c1975555a484906b207bc9654d34f526
#
_entry.id   c1975555a484906b207bc9654d34f526
#
_cell.length_a   1.000
_cell.length_b   1.000
_cell.length_c   1.000
_cell.angle_alpha   90.00
_cell.angle_beta   90.00
_cell.angle_gamma   90.00
#
_symmetry.space_group_name_H-M   'P 1'
#
loop_
_entity.id
_entity.type
_entity.pdbx_description
1 polymer ?
#
loop_
_entity_poly.entity_id
_entity_poly.type
_entity_poly.pdbx_seq_one_letter_code
_entity_poly.pdbx_strand_id
1 'polypeptide(L)'
;MSLALLCPGQGAQHPAMFDRVRDLAAARPVLDATSELLGRDVFAAATADDRFDNVQAQPLLCAASLAHWQGLREVLPTPTVIAGYSIGELAAHAIAGSIDAATCLALSAQRAHLMDAASPDDAGLQAVLGVDRIATQRLCDAHGAFIAIASGYDHFIVGGAWRSLHALAEDAQSHGAEIRPLPVHVPAHTPLLAGAVAPFAAALEAASLQAPRLPLLAGIDARPVRDRATMVHTLSAQLAQTIEWAQVMRQAFERGARVFLQLGPGNALARMIAPAYPCCEVRAVEEFHSLEGAAAWVHSALERLQ
;
A
#
# COMPACT_ATOMS: atom_id res chain seq x y z
N MET A 1 16.40 -8.60 17.21
CA MET A 1 15.84 -7.66 16.23
C MET A 1 14.87 -8.41 15.35
N SER A 2 13.94 -7.74 14.64
CA SER A 2 12.79 -8.43 14.07
C SER A 2 12.46 -7.99 12.65
N LEU A 3 11.69 -8.85 11.95
CA LEU A 3 11.21 -8.67 10.59
C LEU A 3 9.90 -7.86 10.57
N ALA A 4 9.82 -6.87 9.69
CA ALA A 4 8.58 -6.24 9.24
C ALA A 4 8.28 -6.58 7.77
N LEU A 5 7.03 -6.88 7.46
CA LEU A 5 6.54 -7.06 6.09
C LEU A 5 5.76 -5.83 5.65
N LEU A 6 6.00 -5.40 4.42
CA LEU A 6 5.37 -4.22 3.84
C LEU A 6 4.66 -4.60 2.53
N CYS A 7 3.39 -4.20 2.41
CA CYS A 7 2.60 -4.38 1.20
C CYS A 7 2.47 -3.02 0.48
N PRO A 8 2.90 -2.91 -0.79
CA PRO A 8 2.89 -1.65 -1.52
C PRO A 8 1.50 -1.24 -1.99
N GLY A 9 1.35 0.06 -2.28
CA GLY A 9 0.22 0.65 -2.98
C GLY A 9 0.42 0.72 -4.50
N GLN A 10 -0.46 1.48 -5.16
CA GLN A 10 -0.45 1.68 -6.61
C GLN A 10 0.76 2.49 -7.09
N GLY A 11 1.15 2.28 -8.37
CA GLY A 11 2.14 3.05 -9.10
C GLY A 11 3.38 2.27 -9.55
N ALA A 12 3.61 1.07 -9.03
CA ALA A 12 4.78 0.25 -9.36
C ALA A 12 4.43 -1.03 -10.14
N GLN A 13 3.22 -1.13 -10.70
CA GLN A 13 2.80 -2.26 -11.52
C GLN A 13 3.62 -2.32 -12.80
N HIS A 14 4.07 -3.51 -13.17
CA HIS A 14 4.85 -3.74 -14.39
C HIS A 14 4.66 -5.18 -14.91
N PRO A 15 4.96 -5.46 -16.18
CA PRO A 15 4.70 -6.76 -16.80
C PRO A 15 5.29 -7.98 -16.08
N ALA A 16 6.44 -7.80 -15.42
CA ALA A 16 7.18 -8.88 -14.75
C ALA A 16 6.83 -9.06 -13.26
N MET A 17 5.79 -8.37 -12.74
CA MET A 17 5.46 -8.36 -11.31
C MET A 17 5.09 -9.72 -10.71
N PHE A 18 4.77 -10.71 -11.54
CA PHE A 18 4.46 -12.07 -11.13
C PHE A 18 5.51 -13.12 -11.52
N ASP A 19 6.62 -12.73 -12.16
CA ASP A 19 7.59 -13.68 -12.71
C ASP A 19 8.19 -14.61 -11.64
N ARG A 20 8.43 -14.10 -10.42
CA ARG A 20 9.01 -14.87 -9.32
C ARG A 20 8.06 -15.92 -8.73
N VAL A 21 6.77 -15.82 -9.05
CA VAL A 21 5.72 -16.72 -8.52
C VAL A 21 4.96 -17.44 -9.62
N ARG A 22 5.33 -17.25 -10.90
CA ARG A 22 4.65 -17.82 -12.05
C ARG A 22 4.49 -19.34 -11.96
N ASP A 23 5.56 -20.04 -11.60
CA ASP A 23 5.61 -21.49 -11.52
C ASP A 23 5.50 -22.02 -10.09
N LEU A 24 5.20 -21.14 -9.13
CA LEU A 24 5.10 -21.51 -7.73
C LEU A 24 3.73 -22.13 -7.43
N ALA A 25 3.69 -23.41 -7.11
CA ALA A 25 2.46 -24.14 -6.82
C ALA A 25 1.65 -23.50 -5.67
N ALA A 26 2.32 -22.99 -4.64
CA ALA A 26 1.68 -22.33 -3.50
C ALA A 26 0.99 -21.00 -3.86
N ALA A 27 1.42 -20.31 -4.93
CA ALA A 27 0.82 -19.07 -5.40
C ALA A 27 -0.35 -19.31 -6.37
N ARG A 28 -0.44 -20.50 -6.98
CA ARG A 28 -1.44 -20.81 -8.00
C ARG A 28 -2.87 -20.45 -7.61
N PRO A 29 -3.38 -20.78 -6.40
CA PRO A 29 -4.76 -20.43 -6.02
C PRO A 29 -5.02 -18.91 -6.03
N VAL A 30 -4.03 -18.09 -5.67
CA VAL A 30 -4.14 -16.64 -5.70
C VAL A 30 -4.16 -16.12 -7.15
N LEU A 31 -3.28 -16.65 -8.00
CA LEU A 31 -3.18 -16.25 -9.41
C LEU A 31 -4.45 -16.64 -10.20
N ASP A 32 -4.97 -17.85 -9.97
CA ASP A 32 -6.18 -18.35 -10.62
C ASP A 32 -7.41 -17.54 -10.18
N ALA A 33 -7.58 -17.29 -8.87
CA ALA A 33 -8.67 -16.46 -8.34
C ALA A 33 -8.60 -15.01 -8.87
N THR A 34 -7.39 -14.46 -9.04
CA THR A 34 -7.22 -13.13 -9.63
C THR A 34 -7.61 -13.12 -11.10
N SER A 35 -7.23 -14.15 -11.85
CA SER A 35 -7.58 -14.29 -13.27
C SER A 35 -9.10 -14.39 -13.45
N GLU A 36 -9.77 -15.17 -12.60
CA GLU A 36 -11.24 -15.28 -12.59
C GLU A 36 -11.90 -13.93 -12.27
N LEU A 37 -11.44 -13.24 -11.22
CA LEU A 37 -11.95 -11.92 -10.81
C LEU A 37 -11.82 -10.87 -11.91
N LEU A 38 -10.67 -10.85 -12.61
CA LEU A 38 -10.39 -9.88 -13.68
C LEU A 38 -10.99 -10.28 -15.04
N GLY A 39 -11.54 -11.51 -15.15
CA GLY A 39 -12.07 -12.03 -16.41
C GLY A 39 -11.01 -12.27 -17.50
N ARG A 40 -9.74 -12.31 -17.13
CA ARG A 40 -8.58 -12.53 -18.01
C ARG A 40 -7.38 -13.07 -17.24
N ASP A 41 -6.47 -13.72 -17.93
CA ASP A 41 -5.23 -14.23 -17.34
C ASP A 41 -4.47 -13.11 -16.58
N VAL A 42 -4.03 -13.38 -15.35
CA VAL A 42 -3.38 -12.40 -14.47
C VAL A 42 -2.08 -11.85 -15.07
N PHE A 43 -1.33 -12.67 -15.82
CA PHE A 43 -0.11 -12.25 -16.50
C PHE A 43 -0.42 -11.33 -17.68
N ALA A 44 -1.51 -11.62 -18.42
CA ALA A 44 -2.00 -10.74 -19.46
C ALA A 44 -2.49 -9.41 -18.86
N ALA A 45 -3.19 -9.43 -17.73
CA ALA A 45 -3.62 -8.23 -17.00
C ALA A 45 -2.43 -7.36 -16.58
N ALA A 46 -1.35 -7.96 -16.08
CA ALA A 46 -0.14 -7.24 -15.67
C ALA A 46 0.61 -6.58 -16.84
N THR A 47 0.43 -7.06 -18.08
CA THR A 47 1.06 -6.48 -19.29
C THR A 47 0.19 -5.45 -19.99
N ALA A 48 -1.10 -5.41 -19.71
CA ALA A 48 -2.06 -4.55 -20.38
C ALA A 48 -1.87 -3.06 -20.01
N ASP A 49 -2.28 -2.17 -20.88
CA ASP A 49 -2.14 -0.71 -20.67
C ASP A 49 -3.02 -0.22 -19.52
N ASP A 50 -4.19 -0.84 -19.32
CA ASP A 50 -5.15 -0.55 -18.26
C ASP A 50 -4.75 -1.08 -16.87
N ARG A 51 -3.56 -1.70 -16.72
CA ARG A 51 -3.06 -2.20 -15.41
C ARG A 51 -2.94 -1.12 -14.32
N PHE A 52 -2.98 0.15 -14.70
CA PHE A 52 -2.96 1.29 -13.78
C PHE A 52 -4.37 1.78 -13.43
N ASP A 53 -5.41 1.36 -14.17
CA ASP A 53 -6.78 1.68 -13.84
C ASP A 53 -7.15 1.07 -12.50
N ASN A 54 -7.85 1.83 -11.67
CA ASN A 54 -8.07 1.49 -10.28
C ASN A 54 -8.65 0.07 -10.09
N VAL A 55 -9.62 -0.29 -10.95
CA VAL A 55 -10.30 -1.61 -10.92
C VAL A 55 -9.38 -2.78 -11.30
N GLN A 56 -8.30 -2.54 -12.03
CA GLN A 56 -7.29 -3.53 -12.36
C GLN A 56 -6.15 -3.52 -11.35
N ALA A 57 -5.67 -2.32 -11.02
CA ALA A 57 -4.52 -2.09 -10.18
C ALA A 57 -4.67 -2.70 -8.77
N GLN A 58 -5.82 -2.47 -8.11
CA GLN A 58 -5.98 -2.90 -6.73
C GLN A 58 -5.98 -4.43 -6.57
N PRO A 59 -6.73 -5.22 -7.36
CA PRO A 59 -6.60 -6.68 -7.33
C PRO A 59 -5.21 -7.19 -7.69
N LEU A 60 -4.55 -6.62 -8.71
CA LEU A 60 -3.20 -7.01 -9.10
C LEU A 60 -2.18 -6.83 -7.97
N LEU A 61 -2.24 -5.72 -7.25
CA LEU A 61 -1.32 -5.42 -6.13
C LEU A 61 -1.55 -6.34 -4.93
N CYS A 62 -2.81 -6.59 -4.59
CA CYS A 62 -3.15 -7.57 -3.56
C CYS A 62 -2.67 -8.95 -3.96
N ALA A 63 -2.94 -9.38 -5.21
CA ALA A 63 -2.50 -10.67 -5.73
C ALA A 63 -0.98 -10.85 -5.67
N ALA A 64 -0.20 -9.84 -6.10
CA ALA A 64 1.25 -9.92 -6.08
C ALA A 64 1.80 -10.03 -4.65
N SER A 65 1.29 -9.22 -3.71
CA SER A 65 1.70 -9.30 -2.31
C SER A 65 1.37 -10.66 -1.69
N LEU A 66 0.16 -11.18 -1.96
CA LEU A 66 -0.28 -12.48 -1.47
C LEU A 66 0.50 -13.63 -2.11
N ALA A 67 0.75 -13.59 -3.41
CA ALA A 67 1.51 -14.62 -4.12
C ALA A 67 2.96 -14.71 -3.61
N HIS A 68 3.63 -13.57 -3.40
CA HIS A 68 4.95 -13.54 -2.76
C HIS A 68 4.89 -14.12 -1.33
N TRP A 69 3.89 -13.74 -0.54
CA TRP A 69 3.71 -14.28 0.80
C TRP A 69 3.52 -15.79 0.81
N GLN A 70 2.75 -16.36 -0.12
CA GLN A 70 2.57 -17.82 -0.21
C GLN A 70 3.89 -18.57 -0.41
N GLY A 71 4.85 -17.98 -1.12
CA GLY A 71 6.17 -18.56 -1.30
C GLY A 71 7.13 -18.36 -0.13
N LEU A 72 6.86 -17.38 0.71
CA LEU A 72 7.79 -16.97 1.76
C LEU A 72 7.36 -17.38 3.18
N ARG A 73 6.08 -17.58 3.42
CA ARG A 73 5.51 -17.75 4.78
C ARG A 73 6.07 -18.93 5.58
N GLU A 74 6.51 -20.00 4.91
CA GLU A 74 7.05 -21.20 5.57
C GLU A 74 8.56 -21.10 5.84
N VAL A 75 9.24 -20.16 5.18
CA VAL A 75 10.69 -20.01 5.24
C VAL A 75 11.15 -18.72 5.91
N LEU A 76 10.25 -17.76 6.12
CA LEU A 76 10.56 -16.54 6.86
C LEU A 76 10.26 -16.71 8.36
N PRO A 77 11.03 -16.03 9.24
CA PRO A 77 10.65 -15.92 10.64
C PRO A 77 9.33 -15.15 10.78
N THR A 78 8.59 -15.43 11.84
CA THR A 78 7.32 -14.74 12.13
C THR A 78 7.55 -13.22 12.18
N PRO A 79 6.87 -12.42 11.35
CA PRO A 79 7.02 -10.97 11.37
C PRO A 79 6.44 -10.39 12.66
N THR A 80 7.10 -9.39 13.20
CA THR A 80 6.63 -8.66 14.39
C THR A 80 5.80 -7.45 14.03
N VAL A 81 5.82 -7.04 12.77
CA VAL A 81 4.99 -5.97 12.20
C VAL A 81 4.65 -6.32 10.76
N ILE A 82 3.38 -6.13 10.42
CA ILE A 82 2.91 -6.08 9.04
C ILE A 82 2.25 -4.72 8.84
N ALA A 83 2.52 -4.07 7.71
CA ALA A 83 1.89 -2.82 7.35
C ALA A 83 1.64 -2.75 5.84
N GLY A 84 0.61 -2.01 5.44
CA GLY A 84 0.29 -1.80 4.04
C GLY A 84 0.10 -0.34 3.70
N TYR A 85 0.58 0.05 2.53
CA TYR A 85 0.43 1.40 1.99
C TYR A 85 -0.81 1.45 1.11
N SER A 86 -1.84 2.20 1.51
CA SER A 86 -3.11 2.31 0.79
C SER A 86 -3.77 0.93 0.57
N ILE A 87 -4.01 0.52 -0.68
CA ILE A 87 -4.55 -0.81 -0.99
C ILE A 87 -3.71 -1.96 -0.40
N GLY A 88 -2.42 -1.75 -0.23
CA GLY A 88 -1.54 -2.73 0.41
C GLY A 88 -1.96 -3.09 1.84
N GLU A 89 -2.70 -2.23 2.55
CA GLU A 89 -3.22 -2.55 3.88
C GLU A 89 -4.25 -3.70 3.84
N LEU A 90 -5.04 -3.80 2.77
CA LEU A 90 -5.96 -4.92 2.58
C LEU A 90 -5.19 -6.24 2.39
N ALA A 91 -4.10 -6.23 1.59
CA ALA A 91 -3.22 -7.38 1.47
C ALA A 91 -2.51 -7.71 2.80
N ALA A 92 -2.10 -6.70 3.56
CA ALA A 92 -1.51 -6.88 4.89
C ALA A 92 -2.48 -7.57 5.87
N HIS A 93 -3.78 -7.25 5.82
CA HIS A 93 -4.81 -7.96 6.58
C HIS A 93 -4.92 -9.44 6.18
N ALA A 94 -4.83 -9.76 4.90
CA ALA A 94 -4.87 -11.15 4.46
C ALA A 94 -3.60 -11.92 4.90
N ILE A 95 -2.43 -11.30 4.82
CA ILE A 95 -1.17 -11.86 5.34
C ILE A 95 -1.24 -12.05 6.86
N ALA A 96 -1.85 -11.13 7.58
CA ALA A 96 -2.05 -11.23 9.02
C ALA A 96 -3.13 -12.26 9.43
N GLY A 97 -3.83 -12.85 8.46
CA GLY A 97 -4.85 -13.88 8.69
C GLY A 97 -6.21 -13.34 9.13
N SER A 98 -6.47 -12.04 8.89
CA SER A 98 -7.77 -11.41 9.17
C SER A 98 -8.84 -11.80 8.13
N ILE A 99 -8.44 -12.03 6.90
CA ILE A 99 -9.26 -12.45 5.77
C ILE A 99 -8.51 -13.49 4.94
N ASP A 100 -9.20 -14.29 4.18
CA ASP A 100 -8.57 -15.16 3.20
C ASP A 100 -8.23 -14.40 1.89
N ALA A 101 -7.46 -15.05 1.02
CA ALA A 101 -7.02 -14.45 -0.23
C ALA A 101 -8.17 -14.10 -1.17
N ALA A 102 -9.19 -14.96 -1.28
CA ALA A 102 -10.34 -14.72 -2.15
C ALA A 102 -11.16 -13.52 -1.67
N THR A 103 -11.42 -13.43 -0.37
CA THR A 103 -12.09 -12.27 0.26
C THR A 103 -11.28 -10.99 0.05
N CYS A 104 -9.94 -11.04 0.21
CA CYS A 104 -9.05 -9.89 -0.06
C CYS A 104 -9.18 -9.39 -1.50
N LEU A 105 -9.14 -10.30 -2.48
CA LEU A 105 -9.27 -9.95 -3.89
C LEU A 105 -10.65 -9.36 -4.21
N ALA A 106 -11.73 -9.97 -3.73
CA ALA A 106 -13.08 -9.47 -3.92
C ALA A 106 -13.27 -8.07 -3.32
N LEU A 107 -12.78 -7.86 -2.08
CA LEU A 107 -12.84 -6.55 -1.42
C LEU A 107 -11.96 -5.50 -2.13
N SER A 108 -10.83 -5.90 -2.72
CA SER A 108 -9.98 -4.97 -3.48
C SER A 108 -10.66 -4.45 -4.74
N ALA A 109 -11.36 -5.31 -5.47
CA ALA A 109 -12.17 -4.92 -6.64
C ALA A 109 -13.34 -4.03 -6.22
N GLN A 110 -14.06 -4.40 -5.16
CA GLN A 110 -15.18 -3.60 -4.65
C GLN A 110 -14.71 -2.23 -4.15
N ARG A 111 -13.57 -2.16 -3.44
CA ARG A 111 -12.95 -0.91 -3.02
C ARG A 111 -12.66 0.00 -4.22
N ALA A 112 -12.06 -0.54 -5.27
CA ALA A 112 -11.75 0.20 -6.48
C ALA A 112 -13.02 0.80 -7.12
N HIS A 113 -14.06 -0.01 -7.33
CA HIS A 113 -15.33 0.46 -7.89
C HIS A 113 -15.99 1.55 -7.04
N LEU A 114 -16.00 1.40 -5.72
CA LEU A 114 -16.57 2.40 -4.82
C LEU A 114 -15.78 3.71 -4.82
N MET A 115 -14.46 3.64 -4.92
CA MET A 115 -13.61 4.82 -5.03
C MET A 115 -13.83 5.53 -6.37
N ASP A 116 -13.91 4.80 -7.48
CA ASP A 116 -14.17 5.37 -8.80
C ASP A 116 -15.55 6.04 -8.85
N ALA A 117 -16.57 5.37 -8.30
CA ALA A 117 -17.93 5.92 -8.25
C ALA A 117 -18.08 7.18 -7.37
N ALA A 118 -17.23 7.33 -6.35
CA ALA A 118 -17.22 8.49 -5.47
C ALA A 118 -16.27 9.61 -5.93
N SER A 119 -15.36 9.30 -6.87
CA SER A 119 -14.34 10.25 -7.34
C SER A 119 -14.97 11.33 -8.21
N PRO A 120 -14.59 12.61 -8.03
CA PRO A 120 -14.84 13.63 -9.05
C PRO A 120 -14.12 13.29 -10.36
N ASP A 121 -14.72 13.63 -11.51
CA ASP A 121 -14.19 13.31 -12.85
C ASP A 121 -12.82 13.96 -13.14
N ASP A 122 -12.54 15.13 -12.55
CA ASP A 122 -11.32 15.91 -12.78
C ASP A 122 -10.50 16.04 -11.48
N ALA A 123 -10.01 14.89 -10.98
CA ALA A 123 -9.25 14.84 -9.74
C ALA A 123 -8.12 13.82 -9.81
N GLY A 124 -7.16 13.92 -8.89
CA GLY A 124 -6.02 13.00 -8.85
C GLY A 124 -5.10 13.25 -7.67
N LEU A 125 -3.88 12.72 -7.80
CA LEU A 125 -2.82 12.79 -6.80
C LEU A 125 -1.52 13.30 -7.42
N GLN A 126 -0.73 14.02 -6.61
CA GLN A 126 0.66 14.37 -6.92
C GLN A 126 1.54 14.30 -5.67
N ALA A 127 2.83 14.04 -5.87
CA ALA A 127 3.80 14.12 -4.77
C ALA A 127 4.33 15.55 -4.63
N VAL A 128 4.50 15.98 -3.39
CA VAL A 128 5.14 17.24 -2.97
C VAL A 128 6.34 16.85 -2.12
N LEU A 129 7.53 17.26 -2.54
CA LEU A 129 8.81 16.88 -1.93
C LEU A 129 9.61 18.11 -1.55
N GLY A 130 10.41 18.01 -0.46
CA GLY A 130 11.35 19.07 -0.06
C GLY A 130 10.76 20.15 0.85
N VAL A 131 9.49 20.06 1.22
CA VAL A 131 8.83 20.97 2.17
C VAL A 131 8.15 20.18 3.30
N ASP A 132 8.11 20.76 4.49
CA ASP A 132 7.55 20.09 5.66
C ASP A 132 6.02 20.06 5.66
N ARG A 133 5.43 19.35 6.66
CA ARG A 133 3.99 19.20 6.79
C ARG A 133 3.25 20.52 6.94
N ILE A 134 3.84 21.50 7.66
CA ILE A 134 3.18 22.79 7.90
C ILE A 134 3.10 23.59 6.59
N ALA A 135 4.18 23.62 5.83
CA ALA A 135 4.22 24.26 4.52
C ALA A 135 3.27 23.56 3.54
N THR A 136 3.31 22.22 3.48
CA THR A 136 2.40 21.43 2.62
C THR A 136 0.93 21.67 2.98
N GLN A 137 0.58 21.73 4.28
CA GLN A 137 -0.80 22.00 4.72
C GLN A 137 -1.25 23.41 4.30
N ARG A 138 -0.39 24.41 4.44
CA ARG A 138 -0.69 25.79 4.00
C ARG A 138 -0.95 25.87 2.49
N LEU A 139 -0.15 25.16 1.69
CA LEU A 139 -0.36 25.05 0.24
C LEU A 139 -1.70 24.37 -0.07
N CYS A 140 -2.02 23.29 0.62
CA CYS A 140 -3.30 22.61 0.47
C CYS A 140 -4.49 23.51 0.82
N ASP A 141 -4.42 24.23 1.95
CA ASP A 141 -5.48 25.14 2.42
C ASP A 141 -5.69 26.32 1.43
N ALA A 142 -4.59 26.86 0.87
CA ALA A 142 -4.63 27.97 -0.07
C ALA A 142 -5.27 27.59 -1.42
N HIS A 143 -5.10 26.34 -1.85
CA HIS A 143 -5.52 25.90 -3.20
C HIS A 143 -6.68 24.88 -3.19
N GLY A 144 -7.25 24.54 -2.03
CA GLY A 144 -8.36 23.59 -1.92
C GLY A 144 -7.95 22.15 -2.27
N ALA A 145 -6.74 21.77 -1.91
CA ALA A 145 -6.22 20.40 -1.97
C ALA A 145 -6.10 19.80 -0.55
N PHE A 146 -5.72 18.54 -0.45
CA PHE A 146 -5.66 17.80 0.81
C PHE A 146 -4.39 16.95 0.88
N ILE A 147 -3.77 16.86 2.06
CA ILE A 147 -2.74 15.85 2.27
C ILE A 147 -3.40 14.47 2.28
N ALA A 148 -3.09 13.68 1.28
CA ALA A 148 -3.57 12.30 1.13
C ALA A 148 -2.70 11.30 1.90
N ILE A 149 -1.37 11.42 1.81
CA ILE A 149 -0.43 10.54 2.52
C ILE A 149 0.76 11.35 3.03
N ALA A 150 1.09 11.19 4.31
CA ALA A 150 2.30 11.70 4.92
C ALA A 150 3.36 10.59 4.94
N SER A 151 4.23 10.55 3.91
CA SER A 151 5.18 9.47 3.69
C SER A 151 6.53 9.68 4.40
N GLY A 152 6.88 10.93 4.72
CA GLY A 152 8.14 11.30 5.36
C GLY A 152 8.06 12.67 6.02
N TYR A 153 9.22 13.20 6.42
CA TYR A 153 9.33 14.54 6.99
C TYR A 153 8.99 15.63 5.94
N ASP A 154 9.45 15.42 4.72
CA ASP A 154 9.33 16.34 3.58
C ASP A 154 8.81 15.63 2.31
N HIS A 155 8.06 14.56 2.49
CA HIS A 155 7.49 13.76 1.41
C HIS A 155 6.00 13.52 1.66
N PHE A 156 5.16 14.19 0.86
CA PHE A 156 3.71 14.13 0.95
C PHE A 156 3.09 13.78 -0.39
N ILE A 157 1.99 13.03 -0.36
CA ILE A 157 1.09 12.92 -1.49
C ILE A 157 -0.09 13.83 -1.19
N VAL A 158 -0.42 14.71 -2.13
CA VAL A 158 -1.58 15.59 -2.03
C VAL A 158 -2.61 15.22 -3.10
N GLY A 159 -3.89 15.36 -2.77
CA GLY A 159 -5.00 15.04 -3.66
C GLY A 159 -6.00 16.17 -3.75
N GLY A 160 -6.65 16.28 -4.91
CA GLY A 160 -7.64 17.32 -5.18
C GLY A 160 -8.06 17.35 -6.64
N ALA A 161 -8.89 18.34 -7.00
CA ALA A 161 -9.16 18.63 -8.40
C ALA A 161 -7.89 19.04 -9.14
N TRP A 162 -7.71 18.65 -10.40
CA TRP A 162 -6.48 18.95 -11.15
C TRP A 162 -6.18 20.45 -11.22
N ARG A 163 -7.20 21.30 -11.36
CA ARG A 163 -7.01 22.77 -11.29
C ARG A 163 -6.37 23.23 -9.98
N SER A 164 -6.78 22.65 -8.86
CA SER A 164 -6.23 22.94 -7.52
C SER A 164 -4.80 22.42 -7.39
N LEU A 165 -4.55 21.20 -7.90
CA LEU A 165 -3.23 20.58 -7.88
C LEU A 165 -2.22 21.36 -8.75
N HIS A 166 -2.64 21.86 -9.92
CA HIS A 166 -1.77 22.70 -10.79
C HIS A 166 -1.41 24.03 -10.10
N ALA A 167 -2.40 24.74 -9.53
CA ALA A 167 -2.15 25.99 -8.82
C ALA A 167 -1.25 25.77 -7.58
N LEU A 168 -1.47 24.67 -6.84
CA LEU A 168 -0.60 24.25 -5.74
C LEU A 168 0.83 23.98 -6.23
N ALA A 169 0.98 23.30 -7.37
CA ALA A 169 2.29 22.96 -7.92
C ALA A 169 3.12 24.20 -8.26
N GLU A 170 2.52 25.21 -8.91
CA GLU A 170 3.18 26.47 -9.24
C GLU A 170 3.64 27.21 -7.98
N ASP A 171 2.79 27.29 -6.97
CA ASP A 171 3.10 27.92 -5.68
C ASP A 171 4.19 27.16 -4.92
N ALA A 172 4.06 25.83 -4.80
CA ALA A 172 5.03 24.98 -4.13
C ALA A 172 6.43 25.04 -4.75
N GLN A 173 6.52 25.05 -6.10
CA GLN A 173 7.79 25.20 -6.82
C GLN A 173 8.46 26.57 -6.55
N SER A 174 7.68 27.63 -6.38
CA SER A 174 8.21 28.95 -6.02
C SER A 174 8.86 28.95 -4.62
N HIS A 175 8.48 28.00 -3.77
CA HIS A 175 9.04 27.77 -2.42
C HIS A 175 10.09 26.64 -2.38
N GLY A 176 10.57 26.17 -3.55
CA GLY A 176 11.63 25.17 -3.67
C GLY A 176 11.18 23.72 -3.55
N ALA A 177 9.87 23.45 -3.54
CA ALA A 177 9.37 22.06 -3.57
C ALA A 177 9.53 21.42 -4.95
N GLU A 178 9.78 20.12 -4.97
CA GLU A 178 9.69 19.30 -6.17
C GLU A 178 8.28 18.67 -6.27
N ILE A 179 7.66 18.79 -7.44
CA ILE A 179 6.33 18.23 -7.71
C ILE A 179 6.44 17.10 -8.73
N ARG A 180 5.81 15.94 -8.40
CA ARG A 180 5.74 14.80 -9.31
C ARG A 180 4.29 14.34 -9.44
N PRO A 181 3.68 14.45 -10.64
CA PRO A 181 2.37 13.85 -10.91
C PRO A 181 2.39 12.34 -10.69
N LEU A 182 1.29 11.79 -10.17
CA LEU A 182 1.12 10.35 -10.03
C LEU A 182 0.11 9.84 -11.08
N PRO A 183 0.31 8.63 -11.64
CA PRO A 183 -0.65 8.03 -12.57
C PRO A 183 -1.86 7.45 -11.81
N VAL A 184 -2.51 8.28 -10.99
CA VAL A 184 -3.67 7.93 -10.18
C VAL A 184 -4.70 9.03 -10.35
N HIS A 185 -5.85 8.69 -10.94
CA HIS A 185 -6.92 9.61 -11.29
C HIS A 185 -8.03 9.67 -10.23
N VAL A 186 -7.81 9.09 -9.07
CA VAL A 186 -8.72 9.11 -7.92
C VAL A 186 -8.03 9.86 -6.78
N PRO A 187 -8.65 10.89 -6.18
CA PRO A 187 -8.08 11.65 -5.07
C PRO A 187 -8.20 10.86 -3.75
N ALA A 188 -7.58 9.66 -3.74
CA ALA A 188 -7.61 8.75 -2.61
C ALA A 188 -7.12 9.40 -1.32
N HIS A 189 -7.65 8.96 -0.19
CA HIS A 189 -7.26 9.41 1.16
C HIS A 189 -7.53 10.90 1.42
N THR A 190 -8.50 11.47 0.70
CA THR A 190 -8.98 12.84 0.88
C THR A 190 -10.48 12.87 1.15
N PRO A 191 -11.01 13.93 1.78
CA PRO A 191 -12.46 14.09 2.01
C PRO A 191 -13.32 13.98 0.74
N LEU A 192 -12.74 14.12 -0.45
CA LEU A 192 -13.43 13.98 -1.73
C LEU A 192 -13.99 12.56 -1.94
N LEU A 193 -13.44 11.55 -1.27
CA LEU A 193 -13.93 10.17 -1.31
C LEU A 193 -14.83 9.79 -0.12
N ALA A 194 -15.35 10.75 0.64
CA ALA A 194 -16.22 10.45 1.77
C ALA A 194 -17.44 9.57 1.40
N GLY A 195 -17.96 9.70 0.17
CA GLY A 195 -19.07 8.88 -0.35
C GLY A 195 -18.76 7.38 -0.45
N ALA A 196 -17.48 6.99 -0.54
CA ALA A 196 -17.06 5.58 -0.61
C ALA A 196 -16.95 4.91 0.78
N VAL A 197 -16.83 5.69 1.86
CA VAL A 197 -16.54 5.17 3.21
C VAL A 197 -17.62 4.23 3.73
N ALA A 198 -18.87 4.68 3.77
CA ALA A 198 -19.97 3.89 4.32
C ALA A 198 -20.29 2.64 3.47
N PRO A 199 -20.33 2.71 2.12
CA PRO A 199 -20.50 1.51 1.29
C PRO A 199 -19.35 0.50 1.47
N PHE A 200 -18.10 0.95 1.61
CA PHE A 200 -16.98 0.02 1.84
C PHE A 200 -17.00 -0.58 3.25
N ALA A 201 -17.39 0.20 4.27
CA ALA A 201 -17.62 -0.33 5.61
C ALA A 201 -18.66 -1.45 5.60
N ALA A 202 -19.80 -1.25 4.91
CA ALA A 202 -20.84 -2.27 4.76
C ALA A 202 -20.31 -3.54 4.05
N ALA A 203 -19.48 -3.38 3.02
CA ALA A 203 -18.83 -4.51 2.34
C ALA A 203 -17.91 -5.30 3.27
N LEU A 204 -17.10 -4.60 4.08
CA LEU A 204 -16.24 -5.21 5.10
C LEU A 204 -17.09 -5.92 6.18
N GLU A 205 -18.18 -5.33 6.63
CA GLU A 205 -19.07 -5.95 7.60
C GLU A 205 -19.76 -7.22 7.08
N ALA A 206 -20.08 -7.27 5.80
CA ALA A 206 -20.65 -8.46 5.16
C ALA A 206 -19.62 -9.57 4.92
N ALA A 207 -18.32 -9.25 4.93
CA ALA A 207 -17.25 -10.22 4.71
C ALA A 207 -16.92 -11.02 5.97
N SER A 208 -16.32 -12.22 5.77
CA SER A 208 -15.85 -13.09 6.85
C SER A 208 -14.53 -12.57 7.42
N LEU A 209 -14.61 -11.60 8.33
CA LEU A 209 -13.45 -11.00 8.98
C LEU A 209 -13.16 -11.62 10.34
N GLN A 210 -11.87 -11.78 10.64
CA GLN A 210 -11.36 -12.24 11.94
C GLN A 210 -10.34 -11.25 12.51
N ALA A 211 -10.05 -11.33 13.78
CA ALA A 211 -8.94 -10.60 14.37
C ALA A 211 -7.61 -11.01 13.70
N PRO A 212 -6.67 -10.08 13.46
CA PRO A 212 -5.35 -10.43 12.94
C PRO A 212 -4.62 -11.42 13.87
N ARG A 213 -3.99 -12.42 13.26
CA ARG A 213 -3.15 -13.41 13.98
C ARG A 213 -1.70 -12.93 14.11
N LEU A 214 -1.27 -12.04 13.24
CA LEU A 214 0.05 -11.41 13.26
C LEU A 214 -0.11 -9.91 13.51
N PRO A 215 0.89 -9.26 14.14
CA PRO A 215 0.83 -7.85 14.47
C PRO A 215 0.72 -6.98 13.23
N LEU A 216 -0.35 -6.20 13.12
CA LEU A 216 -0.65 -5.32 12.00
C LEU A 216 -0.88 -3.88 12.50
N LEU A 217 -0.33 -2.90 11.76
CA LEU A 217 -0.53 -1.48 12.02
C LEU A 217 -1.49 -0.87 10.99
N ALA A 218 -2.44 -0.07 11.46
CA ALA A 218 -3.33 0.70 10.60
C ALA A 218 -2.62 1.90 9.97
N GLY A 219 -2.93 2.19 8.71
CA GLY A 219 -2.32 3.29 7.96
C GLY A 219 -2.73 4.68 8.44
N ILE A 220 -3.95 4.84 8.95
CA ILE A 220 -4.49 6.17 9.28
C ILE A 220 -3.99 6.73 10.63
N ASP A 221 -3.58 5.89 11.57
CA ASP A 221 -3.20 6.31 12.93
C ASP A 221 -2.00 5.57 13.51
N ALA A 222 -1.40 4.66 12.73
CA ALA A 222 -0.27 3.81 13.11
C ALA A 222 -0.54 2.92 14.35
N ARG A 223 -1.80 2.69 14.72
CA ARG A 223 -2.17 1.85 15.87
C ARG A 223 -2.29 0.38 15.47
N PRO A 224 -2.06 -0.54 16.42
CA PRO A 224 -2.30 -1.95 16.16
C PRO A 224 -3.79 -2.22 15.92
N VAL A 225 -4.09 -2.93 14.84
CA VAL A 225 -5.41 -3.52 14.61
C VAL A 225 -5.51 -4.80 15.41
N ARG A 226 -6.53 -4.92 16.27
CA ARG A 226 -6.66 -6.05 17.19
C ARG A 226 -7.96 -6.84 17.04
N ASP A 227 -8.94 -6.26 16.40
CA ASP A 227 -10.27 -6.82 16.28
C ASP A 227 -10.95 -6.41 14.98
N ARG A 228 -12.09 -7.06 14.70
CA ARG A 228 -12.89 -6.82 13.50
C ARG A 228 -13.40 -5.39 13.40
N ALA A 229 -13.86 -4.79 14.51
CA ALA A 229 -14.44 -3.44 14.49
C ALA A 229 -13.38 -2.40 14.12
N THR A 230 -12.17 -2.51 14.69
CA THR A 230 -11.02 -1.67 14.34
C THR A 230 -10.64 -1.84 12.87
N MET A 231 -10.62 -3.09 12.35
CA MET A 231 -10.33 -3.37 10.95
C MET A 231 -11.34 -2.69 10.01
N VAL A 232 -12.65 -2.86 10.26
CA VAL A 232 -13.72 -2.23 9.46
C VAL A 232 -13.55 -0.71 9.46
N HIS A 233 -13.35 -0.13 10.65
CA HIS A 233 -13.18 1.31 10.80
C HIS A 233 -11.95 1.82 10.05
N THR A 234 -10.77 1.24 10.28
CA THR A 234 -9.52 1.77 9.71
C THR A 234 -9.46 1.59 8.19
N LEU A 235 -9.87 0.44 7.65
CA LEU A 235 -9.90 0.18 6.22
C LEU A 235 -10.91 1.04 5.47
N SER A 236 -12.08 1.31 6.05
CA SER A 236 -13.07 2.17 5.41
C SER A 236 -12.71 3.65 5.53
N ALA A 237 -12.31 4.10 6.72
CA ALA A 237 -11.94 5.49 6.97
C ALA A 237 -10.75 5.95 6.12
N GLN A 238 -9.77 5.08 5.86
CA GLN A 238 -8.60 5.43 5.04
C GLN A 238 -8.95 5.87 3.62
N LEU A 239 -10.13 5.55 3.09
CA LEU A 239 -10.55 6.03 1.76
C LEU A 239 -10.62 7.55 1.69
N ALA A 240 -11.01 8.19 2.81
CA ALA A 240 -11.26 9.63 2.91
C ALA A 240 -10.38 10.34 3.96
N GLN A 241 -9.44 9.64 4.58
CA GLN A 241 -8.54 10.18 5.62
C GLN A 241 -7.09 9.97 5.25
N THR A 242 -6.25 10.94 5.62
CA THR A 242 -4.79 10.89 5.41
C THR A 242 -4.18 9.60 5.97
N ILE A 243 -3.35 8.95 5.17
CA ILE A 243 -2.48 7.86 5.63
C ILE A 243 -1.23 8.48 6.30
N GLU A 244 -0.96 8.10 7.53
CA GLU A 244 0.16 8.55 8.34
C GLU A 244 1.36 7.58 8.22
N TRP A 245 1.84 7.36 6.98
CA TRP A 245 2.86 6.33 6.70
C TRP A 245 4.16 6.54 7.47
N ALA A 246 4.62 7.78 7.61
CA ALA A 246 5.79 8.08 8.42
C ALA A 246 5.63 7.65 9.88
N GLN A 247 4.41 7.77 10.44
CA GLN A 247 4.12 7.30 11.80
C GLN A 247 4.06 5.77 11.86
N VAL A 248 3.50 5.11 10.83
CA VAL A 248 3.49 3.64 10.73
C VAL A 248 4.92 3.10 10.74
N MET A 249 5.83 3.69 9.98
CA MET A 249 7.24 3.26 9.95
C MET A 249 7.95 3.52 11.26
N ARG A 250 7.69 4.66 11.91
CA ARG A 250 8.21 4.94 13.26
C ARG A 250 7.72 3.90 14.27
N GLN A 251 6.43 3.58 14.26
CA GLN A 251 5.87 2.57 15.16
C GLN A 251 6.45 1.17 14.89
N ALA A 252 6.69 0.81 13.64
CA ALA A 252 7.36 -0.44 13.29
C ALA A 252 8.79 -0.47 13.88
N PHE A 253 9.53 0.63 13.72
CA PHE A 253 10.88 0.76 14.25
C PHE A 253 10.91 0.71 15.79
N GLU A 254 10.02 1.43 16.47
CA GLU A 254 9.89 1.44 17.94
C GLU A 254 9.52 0.06 18.51
N ARG A 255 8.83 -0.78 17.73
CA ARG A 255 8.52 -2.18 18.04
C ARG A 255 9.68 -3.15 17.79
N GLY A 256 10.84 -2.64 17.41
CA GLY A 256 12.06 -3.42 17.23
C GLY A 256 12.25 -3.97 15.81
N ALA A 257 11.44 -3.59 14.83
CA ALA A 257 11.70 -3.93 13.44
C ALA A 257 13.02 -3.28 12.97
N ARG A 258 13.90 -4.10 12.39
CA ARG A 258 15.19 -3.66 11.85
C ARG A 258 15.45 -4.23 10.45
N VAL A 259 14.74 -5.29 10.10
CA VAL A 259 14.73 -5.86 8.75
C VAL A 259 13.35 -5.63 8.17
N PHE A 260 13.27 -4.95 7.03
CA PHE A 260 12.03 -4.65 6.33
C PHE A 260 12.06 -5.32 4.95
N LEU A 261 11.06 -6.14 4.67
CA LEU A 261 10.89 -6.76 3.36
C LEU A 261 9.59 -6.26 2.73
N GLN A 262 9.71 -5.52 1.62
CA GLN A 262 8.57 -5.15 0.81
C GLN A 262 8.16 -6.33 -0.07
N LEU A 263 6.89 -6.74 0.04
CA LEU A 263 6.23 -7.69 -0.86
C LEU A 263 5.60 -6.92 -2.05
N GLY A 264 5.20 -7.67 -3.11
CA GLY A 264 4.55 -7.06 -4.27
C GLY A 264 5.50 -6.32 -5.22
N PRO A 265 4.97 -5.55 -6.18
CA PRO A 265 5.78 -4.98 -7.24
C PRO A 265 6.59 -3.76 -6.79
N GLY A 266 7.74 -3.59 -7.45
CA GLY A 266 8.65 -2.46 -7.26
C GLY A 266 9.35 -2.45 -5.90
N ASN A 267 9.98 -1.30 -5.59
CA ASN A 267 10.74 -1.10 -4.36
C ASN A 267 10.48 0.28 -3.72
N ALA A 268 9.35 0.91 -4.00
CA ALA A 268 9.08 2.28 -3.59
C ALA A 268 9.10 2.45 -2.06
N LEU A 269 8.51 1.52 -1.29
CA LEU A 269 8.52 1.58 0.17
C LEU A 269 9.93 1.37 0.72
N ALA A 270 10.69 0.41 0.15
CA ALA A 270 12.06 0.18 0.56
C ALA A 270 12.93 1.45 0.35
N ARG A 271 12.78 2.12 -0.79
CA ARG A 271 13.48 3.37 -1.09
C ARG A 271 13.08 4.55 -0.20
N MET A 272 11.85 4.59 0.31
CA MET A 272 11.41 5.61 1.26
C MET A 272 11.99 5.37 2.66
N ILE A 273 12.11 4.11 3.08
CA ILE A 273 12.49 3.75 4.45
C ILE A 273 14.01 3.77 4.64
N ALA A 274 14.77 3.25 3.68
CA ALA A 274 16.23 3.09 3.82
C ALA A 274 16.96 4.39 4.19
N PRO A 275 16.70 5.55 3.58
CA PRO A 275 17.35 6.81 3.99
C PRO A 275 16.90 7.31 5.36
N ALA A 276 15.63 7.07 5.74
CA ALA A 276 15.06 7.55 7.00
C ALA A 276 15.54 6.70 8.21
N TYR A 277 15.92 5.44 7.97
CA TYR A 277 16.34 4.50 9.02
C TYR A 277 17.64 3.79 8.62
N PRO A 278 18.80 4.49 8.61
CA PRO A 278 20.08 3.93 8.14
C PRO A 278 20.61 2.73 8.93
N CYS A 279 20.09 2.51 10.15
CA CYS A 279 20.40 1.35 10.99
C CYS A 279 19.51 0.12 10.69
N CYS A 280 18.63 0.21 9.69
CA CYS A 280 17.78 -0.89 9.27
C CYS A 280 18.26 -1.47 7.93
N GLU A 281 17.99 -2.75 7.75
CA GLU A 281 18.15 -3.42 6.46
C GLU A 281 16.78 -3.43 5.77
N VAL A 282 16.70 -2.87 4.56
CA VAL A 282 15.43 -2.67 3.84
C VAL A 282 15.60 -3.09 2.40
N ARG A 283 14.81 -4.05 1.93
CA ARG A 283 14.78 -4.48 0.53
C ARG A 283 13.37 -4.86 0.08
N ALA A 284 13.16 -4.87 -1.22
CA ALA A 284 11.97 -5.44 -1.84
C ALA A 284 12.26 -6.84 -2.40
N VAL A 285 11.22 -7.70 -2.41
CA VAL A 285 11.33 -9.05 -3.00
C VAL A 285 11.82 -8.99 -4.45
N GLU A 286 11.43 -7.97 -5.19
CA GLU A 286 11.83 -7.80 -6.59
C GLU A 286 13.32 -7.46 -6.81
N GLU A 287 14.05 -7.12 -5.77
CA GLU A 287 15.51 -6.90 -5.85
C GLU A 287 16.31 -8.21 -5.80
N PHE A 288 15.63 -9.33 -5.66
CA PHE A 288 16.24 -10.67 -5.67
C PHE A 288 15.84 -11.44 -6.93
N HIS A 289 16.68 -12.38 -7.34
CA HIS A 289 16.39 -13.25 -8.49
C HIS A 289 15.32 -14.29 -8.17
N SER A 290 15.18 -14.70 -6.89
CA SER A 290 14.22 -15.69 -6.43
C SER A 290 13.71 -15.40 -5.02
N LEU A 291 12.62 -16.07 -4.61
CA LEU A 291 12.07 -15.97 -3.26
C LEU A 291 13.02 -16.57 -2.22
N GLU A 292 13.76 -17.64 -2.57
CA GLU A 292 14.78 -18.26 -1.71
C GLU A 292 15.90 -17.26 -1.42
N GLY A 293 16.32 -16.48 -2.43
CA GLY A 293 17.30 -15.40 -2.27
C GLY A 293 16.81 -14.30 -1.32
N ALA A 294 15.54 -13.95 -1.41
CA ALA A 294 14.93 -12.98 -0.49
C ALA A 294 14.88 -13.53 0.96
N ALA A 295 14.49 -14.80 1.13
CA ALA A 295 14.47 -15.46 2.43
C ALA A 295 15.89 -15.57 3.06
N ALA A 296 16.86 -15.99 2.27
CA ALA A 296 18.26 -16.08 2.73
C ALA A 296 18.80 -14.71 3.17
N TRP A 297 18.46 -13.65 2.42
CA TRP A 297 18.83 -12.30 2.82
C TRP A 297 18.19 -11.89 4.15
N VAL A 298 16.89 -12.18 4.37
CA VAL A 298 16.22 -11.86 5.64
C VAL A 298 16.92 -12.53 6.81
N HIS A 299 17.24 -13.83 6.71
CA HIS A 299 17.97 -14.55 7.76
C HIS A 299 19.33 -13.93 8.04
N SER A 300 20.13 -13.69 7.00
CA SER A 300 21.46 -13.08 7.14
C SER A 300 21.40 -11.65 7.69
N ALA A 301 20.36 -10.87 7.32
CA ALA A 301 20.17 -9.52 7.84
C ALA A 301 19.84 -9.53 9.33
N LEU A 302 18.99 -10.46 9.77
CA LEU A 302 18.64 -10.63 11.19
C LEU A 302 19.86 -11.07 12.02
N GLU A 303 20.72 -11.94 11.48
CA GLU A 303 21.98 -12.36 12.13
C GLU A 303 22.96 -11.20 12.28
N ARG A 304 23.14 -10.39 11.22
CA ARG A 304 24.06 -9.22 11.27
C ARG A 304 23.66 -8.17 12.29
N LEU A 305 22.39 -8.09 12.61
CA LEU A 305 21.83 -7.07 13.51
C LEU A 305 21.71 -7.57 14.97
N GLN A 306 22.00 -8.86 15.26
CA GLN A 306 22.04 -9.40 16.63
C GLN A 306 23.28 -8.97 17.37
#